data_9b355ad9a2f66c070d70a83b5f2d285a
#
_entry.id   9b355ad9a2f66c070d70a83b5f2d285a
#
_cell.length_a   1.000
_cell.length_b   1.000
_cell.length_c   1.000
_cell.angle_alpha   90.00
_cell.angle_beta   90.00
_cell.angle_gamma   90.00
#
_symmetry.space_group_name_H-M   'P 1'
#
loop_
_entity.id
_entity.type
_entity.pdbx_description
1 polymer ?
#
loop_
_entity_poly.entity_id
_entity_poly.type
_entity_poly.pdbx_seq_one_letter_code
_entity_poly.pdbx_strand_id
1 'polypeptide(L)'
;AEPEDVNVAIVEGQRLIAADGAVGVLNESEYPGVAWDSLLCIVSDGDGEMTDLVMAAEKGVPFVLHAHGDNVKQWIELLEVLILHKTPLILTHQTPEELQEMHNPGGFTDGDRAVCFALSQNVSNEQIHLRGFRTDSIGRWTGQTNPERKMRKLEWMSRVLDIAGVKM
;
A
#
# COMPACT_ATOMS: atom_id res chain seq x y z
N ALA A 1 -4.35 6.35 -7.47
CA ALA A 1 -5.27 7.28 -6.80
C ALA A 1 -5.04 8.69 -7.31
N GLU A 2 -6.09 9.47 -7.35
CA GLU A 2 -6.07 10.90 -7.66
C GLU A 2 -6.42 11.68 -6.39
N PRO A 3 -6.12 13.00 -6.31
CA PRO A 3 -6.46 13.82 -5.13
C PRO A 3 -7.93 13.75 -4.75
N GLU A 4 -8.83 13.67 -5.72
CA GLU A 4 -10.27 13.55 -5.53
C GLU A 4 -10.66 12.28 -4.77
N ASP A 5 -9.95 11.16 -5.01
CA ASP A 5 -10.17 9.90 -4.28
C ASP A 5 -9.93 10.09 -2.77
N VAL A 6 -8.89 10.85 -2.43
CA VAL A 6 -8.54 11.19 -1.04
C VAL A 6 -9.54 12.18 -0.45
N ASN A 7 -9.90 13.23 -1.18
CA ASN A 7 -10.87 14.24 -0.73
C ASN A 7 -12.22 13.60 -0.38
N VAL A 8 -12.71 12.69 -1.22
CA VAL A 8 -13.95 11.94 -0.95
C VAL A 8 -13.82 11.11 0.31
N ALA A 9 -12.72 10.38 0.48
CA ALA A 9 -12.50 9.55 1.67
C ALA A 9 -12.48 10.39 2.96
N ILE A 10 -11.84 11.57 2.93
CA ILE A 10 -11.79 12.50 4.06
C ILE A 10 -13.19 13.01 4.41
N VAL A 11 -13.96 13.45 3.42
CA VAL A 11 -15.33 13.97 3.62
C VAL A 11 -16.23 12.87 4.20
N GLU A 12 -16.05 11.62 3.79
CA GLU A 12 -16.77 10.45 4.31
C GLU A 12 -16.25 9.98 5.68
N GLY A 13 -15.21 10.61 6.25
CA GLY A 13 -14.64 10.24 7.54
C GLY A 13 -13.91 8.89 7.53
N GLN A 14 -13.45 8.43 6.35
CA GLN A 14 -12.77 7.17 6.20
C GLN A 14 -11.31 7.25 6.70
N ARG A 15 -10.81 6.11 7.18
CA ARG A 15 -9.38 5.93 7.44
C ARG A 15 -8.71 5.38 6.18
N LEU A 16 -7.45 5.71 5.97
CA LEU A 16 -6.71 5.39 4.77
C LEU A 16 -5.64 4.32 5.02
N ILE A 17 -5.45 3.44 4.06
CA ILE A 17 -4.24 2.61 3.89
C ILE A 17 -3.70 2.93 2.50
N ALA A 18 -2.46 3.37 2.43
CA ALA A 18 -1.82 3.67 1.15
C ALA A 18 -1.04 2.46 0.63
N ALA A 19 -1.09 2.24 -0.68
CA ALA A 19 -0.31 1.22 -1.37
C ALA A 19 0.94 1.88 -1.98
N ASP A 20 2.07 1.65 -1.35
CA ASP A 20 3.39 2.09 -1.78
C ASP A 20 3.44 3.58 -2.19
N GLY A 21 3.99 3.92 -3.34
CA GLY A 21 4.09 5.31 -3.84
C GLY A 21 2.77 6.07 -3.93
N ALA A 22 1.60 5.41 -3.85
CA ALA A 22 0.32 6.11 -3.81
C ALA A 22 0.16 7.04 -2.59
N VAL A 23 1.01 6.91 -1.58
CA VAL A 23 1.04 7.83 -0.42
C VAL A 23 1.30 9.28 -0.84
N GLY A 24 2.03 9.51 -1.94
CA GLY A 24 2.31 10.85 -2.48
C GLY A 24 1.05 11.66 -2.78
N VAL A 25 -0.08 11.01 -3.11
CA VAL A 25 -1.35 11.69 -3.40
C VAL A 25 -1.87 12.51 -2.21
N LEU A 26 -1.50 12.13 -0.98
CA LEU A 26 -1.96 12.84 0.22
C LEU A 26 -1.50 14.31 0.25
N ASN A 27 -0.32 14.58 -0.32
CA ASN A 27 0.21 15.93 -0.41
C ASN A 27 -0.54 16.81 -1.41
N GLU A 28 -1.27 16.21 -2.35
CA GLU A 28 -2.01 16.90 -3.41
C GLU A 28 -3.51 17.03 -3.10
N SER A 29 -3.99 16.46 -1.99
CA SER A 29 -5.38 16.59 -1.56
C SER A 29 -5.70 18.04 -1.15
N GLU A 30 -6.97 18.41 -1.12
CA GLU A 30 -7.40 19.72 -0.64
C GLU A 30 -7.10 19.94 0.85
N TYR A 31 -6.96 18.84 1.61
CA TYR A 31 -6.74 18.85 3.06
C TYR A 31 -5.55 17.95 3.44
N PRO A 32 -4.29 18.28 3.05
CA PRO A 32 -3.16 17.38 3.23
C PRO A 32 -2.95 16.97 4.70
N GLY A 33 -3.12 17.89 5.64
CA GLY A 33 -2.98 17.60 7.07
C GLY A 33 -3.97 16.53 7.53
N VAL A 34 -5.25 16.68 7.16
CA VAL A 34 -6.29 15.69 7.50
C VAL A 34 -6.05 14.36 6.80
N ALA A 35 -5.56 14.39 5.55
CA ALA A 35 -5.21 13.18 4.80
C ALA A 35 -4.12 12.38 5.52
N TRP A 36 -3.04 13.02 5.95
CA TRP A 36 -1.98 12.39 6.73
C TRP A 36 -2.47 11.87 8.09
N ASP A 37 -3.31 12.62 8.80
CA ASP A 37 -3.89 12.19 10.09
C ASP A 37 -4.88 11.03 9.93
N SER A 38 -5.45 10.86 8.74
CA SER A 38 -6.35 9.74 8.41
C SER A 38 -5.61 8.47 8.01
N LEU A 39 -4.31 8.54 7.70
CA LEU A 39 -3.52 7.41 7.25
C LEU A 39 -3.19 6.47 8.42
N LEU A 40 -3.61 5.21 8.30
CA LEU A 40 -3.35 4.15 9.28
C LEU A 40 -1.97 3.52 9.09
N CYS A 41 -1.64 3.20 7.86
CA CYS A 41 -0.35 2.60 7.49
C CYS A 41 -0.11 2.66 5.98
N ILE A 42 1.12 2.34 5.59
CA ILE A 42 1.52 2.13 4.20
C ILE A 42 1.87 0.66 4.01
N VAL A 43 1.34 0.04 2.96
CA VAL A 43 1.73 -1.30 2.50
C VAL A 43 2.65 -1.12 1.31
N SER A 44 3.90 -1.53 1.42
CA SER A 44 4.96 -1.26 0.44
C SER A 44 5.93 -2.41 0.32
N ASP A 45 6.46 -2.64 -0.87
CA ASP A 45 7.63 -3.51 -1.11
C ASP A 45 8.93 -2.69 -1.29
N GLY A 46 8.86 -1.36 -1.14
CA GLY A 46 9.99 -0.44 -1.14
C GLY A 46 10.34 0.10 -2.53
N ASP A 47 9.54 -0.13 -3.56
CA ASP A 47 9.81 0.33 -4.93
C ASP A 47 9.12 1.66 -5.29
N GLY A 48 8.38 2.27 -4.35
CA GLY A 48 7.75 3.58 -4.49
C GLY A 48 8.74 4.75 -4.48
N GLU A 49 8.20 5.97 -4.63
CA GLU A 49 9.03 7.17 -4.56
C GLU A 49 9.59 7.35 -3.14
N MET A 50 10.90 7.19 -3.00
CA MET A 50 11.58 7.18 -1.70
C MET A 50 11.35 8.47 -0.90
N THR A 51 11.23 9.61 -1.56
CA THR A 51 10.96 10.90 -0.89
C THR A 51 9.64 10.88 -0.13
N ASP A 52 8.58 10.30 -0.70
CA ASP A 52 7.27 10.20 -0.07
C ASP A 52 7.28 9.17 1.07
N LEU A 53 8.00 8.06 0.90
CA LEU A 53 8.15 7.02 1.93
C LEU A 53 8.95 7.52 3.13
N VAL A 54 10.03 8.28 2.90
CA VAL A 54 10.81 8.95 3.96
C VAL A 54 9.93 9.94 4.72
N MET A 55 9.17 10.79 4.02
CA MET A 55 8.26 11.74 4.66
C MET A 55 7.24 11.03 5.56
N ALA A 56 6.72 9.89 5.13
CA ALA A 56 5.81 9.08 5.93
C ALA A 56 6.50 8.52 7.19
N ALA A 57 7.73 8.03 7.06
CA ALA A 57 8.51 7.53 8.19
C ALA A 57 8.81 8.66 9.20
N GLU A 58 9.18 9.86 8.73
CA GLU A 58 9.38 11.05 9.57
C GLU A 58 8.11 11.45 10.34
N LYS A 59 6.94 11.25 9.76
CA LYS A 59 5.64 11.45 10.42
C LYS A 59 5.25 10.32 11.37
N GLY A 60 6.04 9.26 11.46
CA GLY A 60 5.76 8.09 12.31
C GLY A 60 4.63 7.21 11.81
N VAL A 61 4.27 7.27 10.52
CA VAL A 61 3.24 6.42 9.92
C VAL A 61 3.69 4.97 9.94
N PRO A 62 2.89 4.02 10.45
CA PRO A 62 3.23 2.60 10.44
C PRO A 62 3.43 2.04 9.04
N PHE A 63 4.36 1.10 8.88
CA PHE A 63 4.61 0.40 7.63
C PHE A 63 4.32 -1.10 7.73
N VAL A 64 3.71 -1.63 6.69
CA VAL A 64 3.60 -3.05 6.39
C VAL A 64 4.55 -3.33 5.23
N LEU A 65 5.79 -3.73 5.55
CA LEU A 65 6.87 -3.89 4.58
C LEU A 65 6.93 -5.31 4.05
N HIS A 66 6.80 -5.47 2.73
CA HIS A 66 6.69 -6.76 2.06
C HIS A 66 7.97 -7.20 1.39
N ALA A 67 8.38 -8.43 1.69
CA ALA A 67 9.52 -9.10 1.04
C ALA A 67 9.03 -10.14 0.02
N HIS A 68 9.42 -10.02 -1.25
CA HIS A 68 9.11 -10.99 -2.31
C HIS A 68 10.33 -11.51 -3.08
N GLY A 69 11.54 -11.18 -2.61
CA GLY A 69 12.79 -11.82 -3.03
C GLY A 69 13.55 -11.13 -4.15
N ASP A 70 12.92 -10.39 -5.05
CA ASP A 70 13.59 -9.61 -6.10
C ASP A 70 13.68 -8.10 -5.82
N ASN A 71 13.18 -7.66 -4.65
CA ASN A 71 13.21 -6.27 -4.18
C ASN A 71 14.24 -6.01 -3.05
N VAL A 72 15.21 -6.87 -2.87
CA VAL A 72 16.11 -6.86 -1.70
C VAL A 72 16.79 -5.51 -1.49
N LYS A 73 17.24 -4.86 -2.57
CA LYS A 73 17.93 -3.57 -2.46
C LYS A 73 17.02 -2.47 -1.94
N GLN A 74 15.88 -2.28 -2.58
CA GLN A 74 14.89 -1.26 -2.21
C GLN A 74 14.34 -1.52 -0.81
N TRP A 75 14.10 -2.79 -0.50
CA TRP A 75 13.64 -3.24 0.81
C TRP A 75 14.61 -2.88 1.93
N ILE A 76 15.93 -3.10 1.73
CA ILE A 76 16.95 -2.74 2.72
C ILE A 76 17.05 -1.22 2.86
N GLU A 77 17.07 -0.47 1.75
CA GLU A 77 17.13 1.00 1.78
C GLU A 77 15.95 1.59 2.57
N LEU A 78 14.74 1.11 2.33
CA LEU A 78 13.57 1.56 3.09
C LEU A 78 13.63 1.11 4.56
N LEU A 79 14.05 -0.13 4.83
CA LEU A 79 14.18 -0.63 6.20
C LEU A 79 15.14 0.21 7.04
N GLU A 80 16.28 0.64 6.48
CA GLU A 80 17.23 1.52 7.15
C GLU A 80 16.58 2.86 7.55
N VAL A 81 15.76 3.43 6.67
CA VAL A 81 14.99 4.65 6.96
C VAL A 81 13.98 4.41 8.10
N LEU A 82 13.22 3.32 8.04
CA LEU A 82 12.22 3.00 9.05
C LEU A 82 12.86 2.77 10.43
N ILE A 83 14.01 2.12 10.48
CA ILE A 83 14.79 1.94 11.72
C ILE A 83 15.28 3.29 12.27
N LEU A 84 15.84 4.14 11.40
CA LEU A 84 16.34 5.47 11.78
C LEU A 84 15.25 6.32 12.45
N HIS A 85 14.05 6.31 11.89
CA HIS A 85 12.90 7.08 12.40
C HIS A 85 12.11 6.33 13.49
N LYS A 86 12.52 5.10 13.86
CA LYS A 86 11.81 4.24 14.84
C LYS A 86 10.34 4.02 14.45
N THR A 87 10.10 3.89 13.18
CA THR A 87 8.76 3.74 12.59
C THR A 87 8.16 2.39 13.01
N PRO A 88 6.88 2.33 13.44
CA PRO A 88 6.21 1.06 13.67
C PRO A 88 6.19 0.20 12.41
N LEU A 89 6.57 -1.07 12.52
CA LEU A 89 6.83 -1.94 11.38
C LEU A 89 6.20 -3.32 11.56
N ILE A 90 5.51 -3.77 10.52
CA ILE A 90 5.05 -5.15 10.35
C ILE A 90 5.77 -5.71 9.13
N LEU A 91 6.41 -6.88 9.26
CA LEU A 91 7.07 -7.56 8.15
C LEU A 91 6.14 -8.60 7.54
N THR A 92 6.05 -8.63 6.20
CA THR A 92 5.24 -9.58 5.46
C THR A 92 6.04 -10.27 4.35
N HIS A 93 5.58 -11.46 3.97
CA HIS A 93 6.17 -12.27 2.91
C HIS A 93 5.08 -12.96 2.07
N GLN A 94 5.47 -13.65 0.99
CA GLN A 94 4.55 -14.40 0.11
C GLN A 94 4.91 -15.89 -0.05
N THR A 95 5.91 -16.40 0.71
CA THR A 95 6.23 -17.83 0.68
C THR A 95 5.16 -18.64 1.42
N PRO A 96 4.89 -19.90 1.02
CA PRO A 96 3.96 -20.77 1.76
C PRO A 96 4.52 -21.26 3.10
N GLU A 97 5.85 -21.20 3.31
CA GLU A 97 6.47 -21.56 4.58
C GLU A 97 6.21 -20.48 5.64
N GLU A 98 6.03 -20.89 6.88
CA GLU A 98 6.03 -19.98 8.02
C GLU A 98 7.42 -19.37 8.23
N LEU A 99 7.48 -18.03 8.30
CA LEU A 99 8.69 -17.31 8.67
C LEU A 99 8.47 -16.66 10.04
N GLN A 100 9.42 -16.88 10.94
CA GLN A 100 9.37 -16.30 12.28
C GLN A 100 9.29 -14.77 12.21
N GLU A 101 8.40 -14.18 12.99
CA GLU A 101 8.19 -12.72 13.10
C GLU A 101 7.73 -12.04 11.79
N MET A 102 7.34 -12.82 10.78
CA MET A 102 6.75 -12.30 9.55
C MET A 102 5.35 -12.87 9.33
N HIS A 103 4.51 -12.13 8.61
CA HIS A 103 3.13 -12.50 8.31
C HIS A 103 2.92 -12.69 6.81
N ASN A 104 1.98 -13.56 6.45
CA ASN A 104 1.54 -13.72 5.07
C ASN A 104 0.03 -13.47 4.95
N PRO A 105 -0.40 -12.21 4.82
CA PRO A 105 -1.83 -11.90 4.65
C PRO A 105 -2.36 -12.28 3.25
N GLY A 106 -1.49 -12.62 2.31
CA GLY A 106 -1.82 -12.80 0.90
C GLY A 106 -1.64 -11.52 0.09
N GLY A 107 -2.20 -11.51 -1.12
CA GLY A 107 -2.06 -10.41 -2.07
C GLY A 107 -0.96 -10.64 -3.10
N PHE A 108 -0.99 -9.85 -4.18
CA PHE A 108 -0.07 -9.96 -5.30
C PHE A 108 0.60 -8.63 -5.67
N THR A 109 -0.14 -7.52 -5.60
CA THR A 109 0.40 -6.15 -5.71
C THR A 109 0.17 -5.42 -4.38
N ASP A 110 0.82 -4.28 -4.16
CA ASP A 110 0.67 -3.55 -2.90
C ASP A 110 -0.78 -3.14 -2.62
N GLY A 111 -1.56 -2.84 -3.67
CA GLY A 111 -2.98 -2.52 -3.55
C GLY A 111 -3.81 -3.66 -2.98
N ASP A 112 -3.81 -4.82 -3.63
CA ASP A 112 -4.58 -5.98 -3.15
C ASP A 112 -3.97 -6.60 -1.90
N ARG A 113 -2.66 -6.43 -1.68
CA ARG A 113 -1.99 -6.79 -0.43
C ARG A 113 -2.47 -5.93 0.74
N ALA A 114 -2.69 -4.63 0.52
CA ALA A 114 -3.29 -3.74 1.51
C ALA A 114 -4.70 -4.20 1.89
N VAL A 115 -5.49 -4.64 0.91
CA VAL A 115 -6.82 -5.23 1.16
C VAL A 115 -6.72 -6.53 1.96
N CYS A 116 -5.86 -7.46 1.54
CA CYS A 116 -5.64 -8.72 2.27
C CYS A 116 -5.14 -8.46 3.71
N PHE A 117 -4.27 -7.49 3.89
CA PHE A 117 -3.81 -7.07 5.21
C PHE A 117 -4.98 -6.55 6.07
N ALA A 118 -5.82 -5.64 5.55
CA ALA A 118 -6.97 -5.12 6.27
C ALA A 118 -7.94 -6.26 6.69
N LEU A 119 -8.24 -7.18 5.79
CA LEU A 119 -9.06 -8.36 6.09
C LEU A 119 -8.43 -9.24 7.18
N SER A 120 -7.11 -9.43 7.17
CA SER A 120 -6.39 -10.18 8.21
C SER A 120 -6.46 -9.51 9.59
N GLN A 121 -6.73 -8.21 9.64
CA GLN A 121 -6.98 -7.43 10.86
C GLN A 121 -8.46 -7.38 11.25
N ASN A 122 -9.29 -8.27 10.70
CA ASN A 122 -10.73 -8.39 10.94
C ASN A 122 -11.57 -7.18 10.46
N VAL A 123 -11.08 -6.41 9.49
CA VAL A 123 -11.92 -5.45 8.77
C VAL A 123 -12.81 -6.22 7.81
N SER A 124 -14.13 -5.97 7.81
CA SER A 124 -15.04 -6.68 6.91
C SER A 124 -15.00 -6.12 5.49
N ASN A 125 -15.37 -6.94 4.49
CA ASN A 125 -15.37 -6.55 3.07
C ASN A 125 -16.19 -5.28 2.82
N GLU A 126 -17.32 -5.15 3.53
CA GLU A 126 -18.26 -4.03 3.39
C GLU A 126 -17.69 -2.72 3.91
N GLN A 127 -16.65 -2.79 4.75
CA GLN A 127 -15.95 -1.61 5.30
C GLN A 127 -14.79 -1.16 4.43
N ILE A 128 -14.42 -1.95 3.40
CA ILE A 128 -13.30 -1.63 2.52
C ILE A 128 -13.78 -0.91 1.27
N HIS A 129 -13.30 0.31 1.08
CA HIS A 129 -13.59 1.14 -0.09
C HIS A 129 -12.33 1.32 -0.92
N LEU A 130 -12.34 0.79 -2.14
CA LEU A 130 -11.21 0.90 -3.06
C LEU A 130 -11.19 2.28 -3.72
N ARG A 131 -10.07 2.98 -3.60
CA ARG A 131 -9.87 4.31 -4.20
C ARG A 131 -8.66 4.26 -5.15
N GLY A 132 -8.85 4.67 -6.40
CA GLY A 132 -7.80 4.68 -7.41
C GLY A 132 -7.35 3.32 -7.91
N PHE A 133 -8.06 2.24 -7.62
CA PHE A 133 -7.83 0.92 -8.19
C PHE A 133 -8.28 0.90 -9.65
N ARG A 134 -7.42 0.43 -10.55
CA ARG A 134 -7.68 0.39 -12.01
C ARG A 134 -7.08 -0.88 -12.61
N THR A 135 -7.72 -1.40 -13.65
CA THR A 135 -7.21 -2.53 -14.44
C THR A 135 -6.94 -2.17 -15.89
N ASP A 136 -7.34 -0.97 -16.30
CA ASP A 136 -7.28 -0.46 -17.68
C ASP A 136 -6.09 0.50 -17.91
N SER A 137 -5.45 0.96 -16.88
CA SER A 137 -4.38 1.95 -16.97
C SER A 137 -3.37 1.83 -15.83
N ILE A 138 -2.16 2.33 -16.06
CA ILE A 138 -1.11 2.40 -15.05
C ILE A 138 -1.25 3.74 -14.30
N GLY A 139 -1.34 3.68 -12.98
CA GLY A 139 -1.42 4.86 -12.13
C GLY A 139 -0.12 5.67 -12.13
N ARG A 140 -0.22 6.98 -11.94
CA ARG A 140 0.93 7.91 -11.96
C ARG A 140 1.93 7.71 -10.80
N TRP A 141 1.50 7.08 -9.73
CA TRP A 141 2.32 6.76 -8.56
C TRP A 141 3.11 5.46 -8.71
N THR A 142 3.01 4.81 -9.86
CA THR A 142 3.80 3.63 -10.18
C THR A 142 5.21 4.06 -10.54
N GLY A 143 6.22 3.52 -9.87
CA GLY A 143 7.62 3.70 -10.22
C GLY A 143 7.96 3.19 -11.63
N GLN A 144 9.22 3.21 -12.01
CA GLN A 144 9.65 2.69 -13.31
C GLN A 144 9.29 1.21 -13.46
N THR A 145 8.49 0.88 -14.48
CA THR A 145 7.99 -0.48 -14.70
C THR A 145 7.84 -0.79 -16.18
N ASN A 146 7.87 -2.07 -16.54
CA ASN A 146 7.47 -2.51 -17.87
C ASN A 146 5.92 -2.47 -17.98
N PRO A 147 5.35 -1.71 -18.93
CA PRO A 147 3.89 -1.54 -19.02
C PRO A 147 3.12 -2.84 -19.20
N GLU A 148 3.59 -3.77 -20.05
CA GLU A 148 2.90 -5.05 -20.29
C GLU A 148 2.92 -5.93 -19.01
N ARG A 149 4.06 -5.97 -18.32
CA ARG A 149 4.16 -6.68 -17.04
C ARG A 149 3.24 -6.08 -15.99
N LYS A 150 3.17 -4.74 -15.92
CA LYS A 150 2.28 -4.02 -14.97
C LYS A 150 0.82 -4.32 -15.26
N MET A 151 0.39 -4.25 -16.51
CA MET A 151 -1.00 -4.56 -16.89
C MET A 151 -1.40 -5.98 -16.47
N ARG A 152 -0.53 -6.97 -16.70
CA ARG A 152 -0.77 -8.34 -16.20
C ARG A 152 -0.84 -8.43 -14.67
N LYS A 153 -0.02 -7.65 -13.94
CA LYS A 153 -0.13 -7.56 -12.48
C LYS A 153 -1.49 -7.02 -12.06
N LEU A 154 -2.02 -5.99 -12.75
CA LEU A 154 -3.33 -5.42 -12.44
C LEU A 154 -4.49 -6.41 -12.71
N GLU A 155 -4.39 -7.28 -13.71
CA GLU A 155 -5.35 -8.38 -13.90
C GLU A 155 -5.32 -9.37 -12.72
N TRP A 156 -4.13 -9.70 -12.22
CA TRP A 156 -4.01 -10.54 -11.02
C TRP A 156 -4.55 -9.86 -9.77
N MET A 157 -4.30 -8.56 -9.60
CA MET A 157 -4.89 -7.75 -8.53
C MET A 157 -6.43 -7.90 -8.53
N SER A 158 -7.08 -7.72 -9.69
CA SER A 158 -8.53 -7.88 -9.80
C SER A 158 -9.00 -9.28 -9.35
N ARG A 159 -8.30 -10.34 -9.75
CA ARG A 159 -8.64 -11.72 -9.33
C ARG A 159 -8.48 -11.92 -7.83
N VAL A 160 -7.44 -11.35 -7.21
CA VAL A 160 -7.25 -11.42 -5.76
C VAL A 160 -8.39 -10.70 -5.05
N LEU A 161 -8.79 -9.51 -5.51
CA LEU A 161 -9.91 -8.76 -4.95
C LEU A 161 -11.24 -9.53 -5.07
N ASP A 162 -11.49 -10.16 -6.21
CA ASP A 162 -12.67 -11.02 -6.42
C ASP A 162 -12.71 -12.19 -5.43
N ILE A 163 -11.57 -12.88 -5.23
CA ILE A 163 -11.45 -13.98 -4.25
C ILE A 163 -11.67 -13.46 -2.82
N ALA A 164 -11.15 -12.27 -2.51
CA ALA A 164 -11.31 -11.61 -1.22
C ALA A 164 -12.75 -11.09 -0.99
N GLY A 165 -13.60 -11.10 -2.02
CA GLY A 165 -14.98 -10.60 -1.95
C GLY A 165 -15.08 -9.07 -1.88
N VAL A 166 -14.03 -8.34 -2.28
CA VAL A 166 -14.01 -6.87 -2.32
C VAL A 166 -14.14 -6.41 -3.78
N LYS A 167 -15.14 -5.60 -4.05
CA LYS A 167 -15.46 -5.16 -5.43
C LYS A 167 -14.75 -3.84 -5.78
N MET A 168 -14.18 -3.81 -6.99
CA MET A 168 -13.72 -2.57 -7.61
C MET A 168 -14.87 -1.74 -8.11
#